data_ed1e5d78f2a37a9fa55a58a95f54cf77
#
_entry.id   ed1e5d78f2a37a9fa55a58a95f54cf77
#
_cell.length_a   1.000
_cell.length_b   1.000
_cell.length_c   1.000
_cell.angle_alpha   90.00
_cell.angle_beta   90.00
_cell.angle_gamma   90.00
#
_symmetry.space_group_name_H-M   'P 1'
#
loop_
_entity.id
_entity.type
_entity.pdbx_description
1 polymer ?
#
loop_
_entity_poly.entity_id
_entity_poly.type
_entity_poly.pdbx_seq_one_letter_code
_entity_poly.pdbx_strand_id
1 'polypeptide(L)'
;MQFIDLGFLFLLLPVSAAVYYCVPNRHKPAVLLALSVGFYYLIQPDFIWLPLTVLPDCLLLAHMSRSVPESPKNALLVRLCVIKNLVAMLLFGILGPIMQQTTVPPGVMVISLSLIDLLVLQHRGVVRFPSPVKTAGSTLFFARFNYGPVGAAQGLIAQLDAPAPSLSRISKGVMLLIEGVAKQVILSEQFFALLKTISRLPPERFSIALSWLCALCSALGLYFSLSAFSNIARGIGNIFSLKLPRMLYYPFQARSIREYVYRLNMPLEDTIFGLVFPTSDRRANDGRAYLISFFMPLTLGLWLSPSGGFLLWGGYLSCLVLLDWLVLRHLPVPLGFAARIATFVITLPSYVLMLPTTLGSRFAMIAAMLGLGHAPLFNDAVIYLFSSNFILILLGVLACSNIFDLLGRATEQQFPRLWWVGSSLAHLALMVVATSFLLWNVR
;
A
#
# COMPACT_ATOMS: atom_id res chain seq x y z
N MET A 1 0.67 15.66 11.31
CA MET A 1 0.50 16.12 9.92
C MET A 1 0.41 14.91 9.00
N GLN A 2 -0.59 14.84 8.12
CA GLN A 2 -0.77 13.72 7.19
C GLN A 2 -0.53 14.18 5.75
N PHE A 3 -0.28 13.26 4.81
CA PHE A 3 -0.07 13.61 3.39
C PHE A 3 -1.28 14.24 2.69
N ILE A 4 -2.45 14.15 3.30
CA ILE A 4 -3.71 14.75 2.85
C ILE A 4 -4.05 16.07 3.55
N ASP A 5 -3.22 16.53 4.49
CA ASP A 5 -3.44 17.83 5.13
C ASP A 5 -3.21 18.96 4.13
N LEU A 6 -4.06 19.99 4.17
CA LEU A 6 -3.97 21.17 3.31
C LEU A 6 -2.61 21.87 3.44
N GLY A 7 -2.06 21.98 4.66
CA GLY A 7 -0.73 22.55 4.89
C GLY A 7 0.38 21.75 4.23
N PHE A 8 0.26 20.40 4.18
CA PHE A 8 1.21 19.58 3.44
C PHE A 8 1.10 19.81 1.93
N LEU A 9 -0.12 19.70 1.39
CA LEU A 9 -0.36 19.72 -0.06
C LEU A 9 -0.05 21.07 -0.70
N PHE A 10 -0.45 22.18 -0.06
CA PHE A 10 -0.40 23.50 -0.66
C PHE A 10 0.77 24.36 -0.18
N LEU A 11 1.43 24.00 0.93
CA LEU A 11 2.58 24.76 1.42
C LEU A 11 3.85 23.92 1.45
N LEU A 12 3.88 22.84 2.23
CA LEU A 12 5.11 22.11 2.49
C LEU A 12 5.64 21.40 1.24
N LEU A 13 4.79 20.74 0.47
CA LEU A 13 5.19 20.02 -0.74
C LEU A 13 5.71 20.96 -1.84
N PRO A 14 5.02 22.06 -2.20
CA PRO A 14 5.56 23.02 -3.19
C PRO A 14 6.87 23.66 -2.75
N VAL A 15 6.99 24.09 -1.48
CA VAL A 15 8.22 24.67 -0.95
C VAL A 15 9.36 23.65 -0.98
N SER A 16 9.11 22.42 -0.55
CA SER A 16 10.09 21.33 -0.59
C SER A 16 10.56 21.02 -2.02
N ALA A 17 9.64 21.01 -2.99
CA ALA A 17 9.97 20.82 -4.39
C ALA A 17 10.80 21.98 -4.94
N ALA A 18 10.45 23.23 -4.62
CA ALA A 18 11.23 24.41 -5.02
C ALA A 18 12.66 24.34 -4.48
N VAL A 19 12.83 24.05 -3.17
CA VAL A 19 14.16 23.88 -2.55
C VAL A 19 14.96 22.78 -3.27
N TYR A 20 14.33 21.64 -3.56
CA TYR A 20 14.99 20.51 -4.23
C TYR A 20 15.46 20.87 -5.65
N TYR A 21 14.71 21.69 -6.40
CA TYR A 21 15.08 22.09 -7.76
C TYR A 21 16.06 23.27 -7.82
N CYS A 22 16.13 24.10 -6.78
CA CYS A 22 17.12 25.19 -6.69
C CYS A 22 18.55 24.68 -6.46
N VAL A 23 18.73 23.42 -6.03
CA VAL A 23 20.03 22.87 -5.65
C VAL A 23 20.64 22.06 -6.81
N PRO A 24 22.00 22.18 -7.03
CA PRO A 24 22.71 21.38 -8.03
C PRO A 24 22.54 19.88 -7.81
N ASN A 25 22.55 19.10 -8.90
CA ASN A 25 22.26 17.65 -8.87
C ASN A 25 23.09 16.87 -7.86
N ARG A 26 24.35 17.24 -7.64
CA ARG A 26 25.25 16.58 -6.68
C ARG A 26 24.76 16.65 -5.22
N HIS A 27 23.99 17.68 -4.86
CA HIS A 27 23.49 17.91 -3.51
C HIS A 27 22.04 17.44 -3.31
N LYS A 28 21.34 17.09 -4.39
CA LYS A 28 19.94 16.59 -4.32
C LYS A 28 19.72 15.44 -3.34
N PRO A 29 20.61 14.42 -3.24
CA PRO A 29 20.45 13.37 -2.25
C PRO A 29 20.48 13.87 -0.80
N ALA A 30 21.34 14.85 -0.51
CA ALA A 30 21.45 15.44 0.83
C ALA A 30 20.20 16.29 1.17
N VAL A 31 19.70 17.07 0.20
CA VAL A 31 18.48 17.85 0.36
C VAL A 31 17.28 16.92 0.56
N LEU A 32 17.18 15.82 -0.22
CA LEU A 32 16.12 14.83 -0.08
C LEU A 32 16.14 14.20 1.32
N LEU A 33 17.34 13.86 1.83
CA LEU A 33 17.52 13.34 3.17
C LEU A 33 17.08 14.36 4.23
N ALA A 34 17.52 15.60 4.12
CA ALA A 34 17.17 16.67 5.06
C ALA A 34 15.67 16.94 5.09
N LEU A 35 15.02 17.02 3.92
CA LEU A 35 13.57 17.18 3.80
C LEU A 35 12.83 15.98 4.42
N SER A 36 13.34 14.77 4.21
CA SER A 36 12.72 13.55 4.76
C SER A 36 12.81 13.49 6.29
N VAL A 37 13.95 13.84 6.85
CA VAL A 37 14.14 13.91 8.32
C VAL A 37 13.30 15.05 8.90
N GLY A 38 13.27 16.22 8.27
CA GLY A 38 12.43 17.34 8.68
C GLY A 38 10.95 16.99 8.65
N PHE A 39 10.50 16.34 7.59
CA PHE A 39 9.10 15.87 7.50
C PHE A 39 8.79 14.80 8.54
N TYR A 40 9.74 13.90 8.83
CA TYR A 40 9.58 12.91 9.89
C TYR A 40 9.37 13.59 11.26
N TYR A 41 10.16 14.61 11.57
CA TYR A 41 10.02 15.41 12.79
C TYR A 41 8.66 16.10 12.88
N LEU A 42 8.14 16.63 11.76
CA LEU A 42 6.84 17.30 11.73
C LEU A 42 5.67 16.34 11.93
N ILE A 43 5.80 15.08 11.48
CA ILE A 43 4.73 14.06 11.67
C ILE A 43 4.75 13.55 13.10
N GLN A 44 5.92 13.17 13.61
CA GLN A 44 6.05 12.45 14.88
C GLN A 44 7.40 12.73 15.54
N PRO A 45 7.53 13.85 16.26
CA PRO A 45 8.78 14.26 16.89
C PRO A 45 9.32 13.24 17.90
N ASP A 46 8.43 12.49 18.59
CA ASP A 46 8.82 11.49 19.59
C ASP A 46 9.66 10.34 19.01
N PHE A 47 9.57 10.11 17.71
CA PHE A 47 10.31 9.05 17.01
C PHE A 47 11.42 9.58 16.10
N ILE A 48 11.91 10.79 16.32
CA ILE A 48 13.01 11.38 15.52
C ILE A 48 14.30 10.55 15.58
N TRP A 49 14.44 9.70 16.58
CA TRP A 49 15.56 8.78 16.70
C TRP A 49 15.56 7.67 15.63
N LEU A 50 14.40 7.32 15.04
CA LEU A 50 14.31 6.25 14.03
C LEU A 50 15.16 6.54 12.78
N PRO A 51 15.17 7.73 12.17
CA PRO A 51 16.10 8.07 11.11
C PRO A 51 17.57 7.87 11.48
N LEU A 52 17.94 8.07 12.75
CA LEU A 52 19.33 7.87 13.20
C LEU A 52 19.71 6.38 13.19
N THR A 53 18.77 5.46 13.42
CA THR A 53 19.03 4.02 13.36
C THR A 53 19.37 3.51 11.96
N VAL A 54 19.11 4.31 10.93
CA VAL A 54 19.46 4.02 9.52
C VAL A 54 20.95 4.23 9.24
N LEU A 55 21.62 5.11 10.02
CA LEU A 55 23.03 5.46 9.80
C LEU A 55 23.98 4.26 9.85
N PRO A 56 23.95 3.36 10.85
CA PRO A 56 24.84 2.21 10.91
C PRO A 56 24.74 1.32 9.66
N ASP A 57 23.51 1.08 9.17
CA ASP A 57 23.28 0.27 7.98
C ASP A 57 23.85 0.95 6.74
N CYS A 58 23.65 2.26 6.58
CA CYS A 58 24.18 3.03 5.45
C CYS A 58 25.72 3.11 5.47
N LEU A 59 26.32 3.23 6.66
CA LEU A 59 27.79 3.22 6.81
C LEU A 59 28.36 1.83 6.51
N LEU A 60 27.70 0.76 6.95
CA LEU A 60 28.09 -0.61 6.63
C LEU A 60 28.01 -0.87 5.12
N LEU A 61 26.93 -0.46 4.46
CA LEU A 61 26.80 -0.56 3.01
C LEU A 61 27.92 0.18 2.28
N ALA A 62 28.26 1.40 2.71
CA ALA A 62 29.38 2.15 2.14
C ALA A 62 30.74 1.50 2.40
N HIS A 63 30.96 0.91 3.58
CA HIS A 63 32.15 0.16 3.91
C HIS A 63 32.29 -1.10 3.04
N MET A 64 31.23 -1.89 2.93
CA MET A 64 31.20 -3.10 2.10
C MET A 64 31.41 -2.82 0.62
N SER A 65 31.05 -1.62 0.13
CA SER A 65 31.30 -1.22 -1.26
C SER A 65 32.80 -1.11 -1.59
N ARG A 66 33.62 -0.88 -0.58
CA ARG A 66 35.08 -0.70 -0.69
C ARG A 66 35.89 -1.94 -0.29
N SER A 67 35.22 -2.94 0.29
CA SER A 67 35.80 -4.18 0.79
C SER A 67 35.22 -5.38 0.07
N VAL A 68 35.72 -6.58 0.39
CA VAL A 68 35.15 -7.84 -0.10
C VAL A 68 33.81 -8.09 0.60
N PRO A 69 32.68 -8.08 -0.11
CA PRO A 69 31.34 -8.17 0.52
C PRO A 69 31.17 -9.46 1.35
N GLU A 70 31.69 -10.57 0.89
CA GLU A 70 31.54 -11.90 1.49
C GLU A 70 32.54 -12.21 2.62
N SER A 71 33.31 -11.22 3.09
CA SER A 71 34.24 -11.46 4.20
C SER A 71 33.48 -11.89 5.47
N PRO A 72 34.04 -12.78 6.33
CA PRO A 72 33.37 -13.23 7.56
C PRO A 72 32.94 -12.10 8.49
N LYS A 73 33.75 -11.03 8.57
CA LYS A 73 33.44 -9.82 9.35
C LYS A 73 32.21 -9.09 8.80
N ASN A 74 32.14 -8.89 7.48
CA ASN A 74 30.99 -8.28 6.84
C ASN A 74 29.73 -9.12 6.98
N ALA A 75 29.84 -10.44 6.87
CA ALA A 75 28.73 -11.37 7.09
C ALA A 75 28.14 -11.24 8.50
N LEU A 76 29.01 -11.14 9.55
CA LEU A 76 28.55 -10.93 10.92
C LEU A 76 27.83 -9.58 11.07
N LEU A 77 28.42 -8.50 10.57
CA LEU A 77 27.83 -7.15 10.65
C LEU A 77 26.48 -7.07 9.92
N VAL A 78 26.38 -7.68 8.74
CA VAL A 78 25.10 -7.75 8.00
C VAL A 78 24.06 -8.50 8.83
N ARG A 79 24.39 -9.65 9.42
CA ARG A 79 23.46 -10.40 10.28
C ARG A 79 22.99 -9.56 11.46
N LEU A 80 23.90 -8.84 12.14
CA LEU A 80 23.53 -7.96 13.26
C LEU A 80 22.61 -6.81 12.82
N CYS A 81 22.88 -6.17 11.68
CA CYS A 81 22.02 -5.12 11.13
C CYS A 81 20.65 -5.68 10.69
N VAL A 82 20.61 -6.87 10.09
CA VAL A 82 19.35 -7.54 9.75
C VAL A 82 18.55 -7.86 11.00
N ILE A 83 19.17 -8.43 12.03
CA ILE A 83 18.51 -8.73 13.32
C ILE A 83 17.99 -7.43 13.95
N LYS A 84 18.79 -6.36 13.98
CA LYS A 84 18.36 -5.05 14.49
C LYS A 84 17.08 -4.57 13.78
N ASN A 85 17.05 -4.64 12.46
CA ASN A 85 15.89 -4.20 11.67
C ASN A 85 14.66 -5.10 11.89
N LEU A 86 14.85 -6.42 12.00
CA LEU A 86 13.76 -7.35 12.34
C LEU A 86 13.22 -7.09 13.76
N VAL A 87 14.11 -6.84 14.73
CA VAL A 87 13.71 -6.47 16.09
C VAL A 87 12.95 -5.14 16.10
N ALA A 88 13.40 -4.13 15.35
CA ALA A 88 12.68 -2.87 15.23
C ALA A 88 11.27 -3.06 14.64
N MET A 89 11.12 -3.89 13.60
CA MET A 89 9.82 -4.24 13.03
C MET A 89 8.92 -4.95 14.04
N LEU A 90 9.46 -5.90 14.80
CA LEU A 90 8.72 -6.67 15.80
C LEU A 90 8.28 -5.77 16.97
N LEU A 91 9.22 -5.04 17.57
CA LEU A 91 8.95 -4.24 18.76
C LEU A 91 8.01 -3.05 18.45
N PHE A 92 8.32 -2.26 17.44
CA PHE A 92 7.59 -1.03 17.16
C PHE A 92 6.44 -1.24 16.17
N GLY A 93 6.59 -2.15 15.22
CA GLY A 93 5.57 -2.39 14.21
C GLY A 93 4.47 -3.34 14.65
N ILE A 94 4.75 -4.29 15.55
CA ILE A 94 3.83 -5.35 15.94
C ILE A 94 3.50 -5.31 17.44
N LEU A 95 4.51 -5.44 18.31
CA LEU A 95 4.26 -5.57 19.75
C LEU A 95 3.81 -4.26 20.39
N GLY A 96 4.38 -3.11 19.99
CA GLY A 96 4.01 -1.81 20.55
C GLY A 96 2.50 -1.55 20.46
N PRO A 97 1.88 -1.62 19.27
CA PRO A 97 0.45 -1.43 19.12
C PRO A 97 -0.41 -2.48 19.84
N ILE A 98 0.02 -3.74 19.88
CA ILE A 98 -0.70 -4.81 20.60
C ILE A 98 -0.74 -4.51 22.11
N MET A 99 0.35 -4.02 22.66
CA MET A 99 0.46 -3.67 24.08
C MET A 99 -0.18 -2.31 24.42
N GLN A 100 -0.77 -1.61 23.47
CA GLN A 100 -1.42 -0.30 23.63
C GLN A 100 -0.53 0.79 24.25
N GLN A 101 0.79 0.58 24.29
CA GLN A 101 1.73 1.45 24.98
C GLN A 101 2.40 2.50 24.08
N THR A 102 2.41 2.26 22.76
CA THR A 102 3.10 3.16 21.82
C THR A 102 2.33 3.32 20.52
N THR A 103 2.36 4.52 19.97
CA THR A 103 2.00 4.75 18.58
C THR A 103 3.08 4.13 17.67
N VAL A 104 2.68 3.57 16.54
CA VAL A 104 3.64 2.99 15.57
C VAL A 104 4.46 4.11 14.93
N PRO A 105 5.81 4.05 14.97
CA PRO A 105 6.63 5.01 14.23
C PRO A 105 6.32 4.94 12.73
N PRO A 106 6.00 6.08 12.08
CA PRO A 106 5.70 6.08 10.66
C PRO A 106 6.87 5.49 9.86
N GLY A 107 6.56 4.57 8.94
CA GLY A 107 7.55 4.00 8.03
C GLY A 107 8.49 2.95 8.62
N VAL A 108 8.38 2.56 9.91
CA VAL A 108 9.30 1.57 10.52
C VAL A 108 9.40 0.29 9.68
N MET A 109 8.28 -0.24 9.21
CA MET A 109 8.24 -1.44 8.37
C MET A 109 8.91 -1.22 7.01
N VAL A 110 8.60 -0.11 6.35
CA VAL A 110 9.16 0.21 5.02
C VAL A 110 10.65 0.47 5.09
N ILE A 111 11.10 1.22 6.10
CA ILE A 111 12.51 1.57 6.31
C ILE A 111 13.31 0.30 6.61
N SER A 112 12.90 -0.47 7.62
CA SER A 112 13.61 -1.66 8.06
C SER A 112 13.69 -2.72 6.96
N LEU A 113 12.57 -3.02 6.27
CA LEU A 113 12.58 -4.02 5.20
C LEU A 113 13.39 -3.55 3.98
N SER A 114 13.38 -2.25 3.68
CA SER A 114 14.26 -1.70 2.63
C SER A 114 15.74 -1.81 2.97
N LEU A 115 16.12 -1.60 4.23
CA LEU A 115 17.50 -1.78 4.68
C LEU A 115 17.93 -3.24 4.63
N ILE A 116 17.06 -4.17 5.06
CA ILE A 116 17.32 -5.60 4.94
C ILE A 116 17.57 -5.98 3.48
N ASP A 117 16.72 -5.50 2.57
CA ASP A 117 16.86 -5.74 1.13
C ASP A 117 18.21 -5.24 0.61
N LEU A 118 18.58 -3.99 0.87
CA LEU A 118 19.86 -3.41 0.44
C LEU A 118 21.07 -4.14 1.02
N LEU A 119 21.03 -4.49 2.31
CA LEU A 119 22.12 -5.21 3.00
C LEU A 119 22.32 -6.61 2.39
N VAL A 120 21.24 -7.34 2.14
CA VAL A 120 21.32 -8.68 1.56
C VAL A 120 21.76 -8.62 0.10
N LEU A 121 21.25 -7.70 -0.71
CA LEU A 121 21.65 -7.53 -2.11
C LEU A 121 23.14 -7.21 -2.25
N GLN A 122 23.65 -6.32 -1.39
CA GLN A 122 25.07 -5.97 -1.41
C GLN A 122 25.96 -7.10 -0.86
N HIS A 123 25.51 -7.81 0.19
CA HIS A 123 26.25 -8.96 0.72
C HIS A 123 26.37 -10.09 -0.32
N ARG A 124 25.34 -10.29 -1.17
CA ARG A 124 25.35 -11.23 -2.29
C ARG A 124 26.14 -10.72 -3.50
N GLY A 125 26.71 -9.53 -3.44
CA GLY A 125 27.50 -8.96 -4.55
C GLY A 125 26.67 -8.49 -5.74
N VAL A 126 25.32 -8.46 -5.62
CA VAL A 126 24.41 -8.09 -6.72
C VAL A 126 24.54 -6.61 -7.07
N VAL A 127 24.65 -5.73 -6.06
CA VAL A 127 24.74 -4.27 -6.23
C VAL A 127 25.71 -3.69 -5.19
N ARG A 128 26.26 -2.51 -5.47
CA ARG A 128 27.11 -1.75 -4.53
C ARG A 128 26.49 -0.39 -4.24
N PHE A 129 26.50 0.00 -2.96
CA PHE A 129 25.93 1.25 -2.46
C PHE A 129 27.00 2.13 -1.80
N PRO A 130 27.88 2.81 -2.58
CA PRO A 130 29.06 3.50 -2.05
C PRO A 130 28.75 4.80 -1.28
N SER A 131 27.56 5.38 -1.45
CA SER A 131 27.20 6.67 -0.87
C SER A 131 26.18 6.51 0.26
N PRO A 132 26.57 6.71 1.53
CA PRO A 132 25.65 6.63 2.67
C PRO A 132 24.51 7.66 2.56
N VAL A 133 24.78 8.86 2.04
CA VAL A 133 23.77 9.92 1.90
C VAL A 133 22.70 9.55 0.89
N LYS A 134 23.08 8.97 -0.26
CA LYS A 134 22.11 8.48 -1.26
C LYS A 134 21.29 7.33 -0.72
N THR A 135 21.93 6.40 -0.02
CA THR A 135 21.26 5.25 0.60
C THR A 135 20.28 5.71 1.67
N ALA A 136 20.70 6.60 2.59
CA ALA A 136 19.81 7.15 3.61
C ALA A 136 18.67 7.98 2.99
N GLY A 137 18.96 8.85 2.02
CA GLY A 137 17.96 9.68 1.35
C GLY A 137 16.90 8.85 0.59
N SER A 138 17.30 7.73 -0.05
CA SER A 138 16.36 6.85 -0.73
C SER A 138 15.54 6.00 0.24
N THR A 139 16.15 5.53 1.32
CA THR A 139 15.49 4.70 2.34
C THR A 139 14.50 5.53 3.15
N LEU A 140 14.90 6.72 3.59
CA LEU A 140 14.10 7.67 4.37
C LEU A 140 13.24 8.58 3.50
N PHE A 141 13.11 8.35 2.20
CA PHE A 141 12.29 9.21 1.36
C PHE A 141 10.87 9.33 1.88
N PHE A 142 10.48 10.53 2.32
CA PHE A 142 9.24 10.79 3.06
C PHE A 142 7.98 10.32 2.34
N ALA A 143 7.95 10.32 0.99
CA ALA A 143 6.81 9.82 0.22
C ALA A 143 6.44 8.35 0.52
N ARG A 144 7.34 7.58 1.19
CA ARG A 144 7.16 6.16 1.48
C ARG A 144 6.68 5.90 2.91
N PHE A 145 6.62 6.89 3.79
CA PHE A 145 6.34 6.68 5.22
C PHE A 145 4.96 6.08 5.49
N ASN A 146 3.94 6.48 4.75
CA ASN A 146 2.59 5.93 4.91
C ASN A 146 2.35 4.83 3.86
N TYR A 147 2.61 3.57 4.21
CA TYR A 147 2.37 2.42 3.33
C TYR A 147 3.01 2.54 1.94
N GLY A 148 4.15 3.23 1.82
CA GLY A 148 4.86 3.38 0.56
C GLY A 148 5.45 2.06 0.05
N PRO A 149 5.81 1.98 -1.25
CA PRO A 149 6.33 0.75 -1.82
C PRO A 149 7.65 0.33 -1.17
N VAL A 150 7.70 -0.90 -0.70
CA VAL A 150 8.92 -1.58 -0.25
C VAL A 150 9.76 -1.98 -1.48
N GLY A 151 11.05 -2.24 -1.31
CA GLY A 151 11.94 -2.66 -2.43
C GLY A 151 12.28 -1.53 -3.42
N ALA A 152 11.70 -0.34 -3.26
CA ALA A 152 11.97 0.79 -4.14
C ALA A 152 13.31 1.49 -3.89
N ALA A 153 13.97 1.25 -2.75
CA ALA A 153 15.16 1.99 -2.34
C ALA A 153 16.33 1.81 -3.33
N GLN A 154 16.57 0.60 -3.83
CA GLN A 154 17.60 0.33 -4.85
C GLN A 154 17.35 1.15 -6.12
N GLY A 155 16.13 1.12 -6.64
CA GLY A 155 15.76 1.88 -7.84
C GLY A 155 15.83 3.39 -7.65
N LEU A 156 15.56 3.89 -6.44
CA LEU A 156 15.71 5.30 -6.08
C LEU A 156 17.18 5.73 -6.03
N ILE A 157 18.07 4.90 -5.47
CA ILE A 157 19.52 5.17 -5.44
C ILE A 157 20.04 5.34 -6.86
N ALA A 158 19.70 4.42 -7.78
CA ALA A 158 20.09 4.52 -9.18
C ALA A 158 19.57 5.80 -9.87
N GLN A 159 18.34 6.23 -9.55
CA GLN A 159 17.77 7.47 -10.10
C GLN A 159 18.42 8.73 -9.51
N LEU A 160 18.93 8.69 -8.28
CA LEU A 160 19.69 9.77 -7.67
C LEU A 160 21.09 9.93 -8.27
N ASP A 161 21.64 8.92 -8.93
CA ASP A 161 22.90 9.01 -9.67
C ASP A 161 22.78 9.84 -10.96
N ALA A 162 21.63 9.75 -11.63
CA ALA A 162 21.36 10.47 -12.87
C ALA A 162 19.95 11.10 -12.82
N PRO A 163 19.75 12.15 -12.01
CA PRO A 163 18.44 12.79 -11.90
C PRO A 163 18.07 13.47 -13.22
N ALA A 164 16.94 13.07 -13.79
CA ALA A 164 16.40 13.61 -15.03
C ALA A 164 15.09 14.38 -14.77
N PRO A 165 15.15 15.64 -14.34
CA PRO A 165 13.96 16.45 -14.15
C PRO A 165 13.25 16.71 -15.49
N SER A 166 11.92 16.59 -15.50
CA SER A 166 11.12 16.97 -16.66
C SER A 166 9.76 17.48 -16.22
N LEU A 167 9.28 18.54 -16.87
CA LEU A 167 7.95 19.11 -16.62
C LEU A 167 6.83 18.07 -16.81
N SER A 168 6.97 17.21 -17.81
CA SER A 168 6.01 16.11 -18.05
C SER A 168 5.92 15.16 -16.85
N ARG A 169 7.06 14.88 -16.19
CA ARG A 169 7.08 14.01 -15.00
C ARG A 169 6.45 14.70 -13.80
N ILE A 170 6.71 16.00 -13.60
CA ILE A 170 6.11 16.80 -12.54
C ILE A 170 4.59 16.86 -12.74
N SER A 171 4.12 17.19 -13.95
CA SER A 171 2.68 17.21 -14.29
C SER A 171 2.01 15.88 -13.98
N LYS A 172 2.60 14.76 -14.43
CA LYS A 172 2.12 13.41 -14.08
C LYS A 172 2.11 13.16 -12.57
N GLY A 173 3.09 13.71 -11.87
CA GLY A 173 3.17 13.63 -10.40
C GLY A 173 1.98 14.32 -9.73
N VAL A 174 1.67 15.55 -10.17
CA VAL A 174 0.53 16.32 -9.68
C VAL A 174 -0.80 15.60 -9.96
N MET A 175 -0.99 15.08 -11.16
CA MET A 175 -2.20 14.31 -11.52
C MET A 175 -2.36 13.09 -10.60
N LEU A 176 -1.32 12.29 -10.39
CA LEU A 176 -1.35 11.14 -9.49
C LEU A 176 -1.63 11.54 -8.04
N LEU A 177 -1.12 12.68 -7.59
CA LEU A 177 -1.37 13.21 -6.26
C LEU A 177 -2.86 13.56 -6.09
N ILE A 178 -3.44 14.29 -7.06
CA ILE A 178 -4.87 14.64 -7.08
C ILE A 178 -5.73 13.37 -7.07
N GLU A 179 -5.43 12.40 -7.93
CA GLU A 179 -6.15 11.12 -7.95
C GLU A 179 -6.05 10.40 -6.60
N GLY A 180 -4.87 10.40 -5.97
CA GLY A 180 -4.65 9.76 -4.69
C GLY A 180 -5.48 10.42 -3.59
N VAL A 181 -5.44 11.75 -3.48
CA VAL A 181 -6.25 12.50 -2.49
C VAL A 181 -7.74 12.28 -2.74
N ALA A 182 -8.19 12.36 -4.00
CA ALA A 182 -9.58 12.12 -4.36
C ALA A 182 -10.06 10.71 -3.98
N LYS A 183 -9.25 9.66 -4.26
CA LYS A 183 -9.56 8.28 -3.85
C LYS A 183 -9.70 8.14 -2.34
N GLN A 184 -8.85 8.82 -1.56
CA GLN A 184 -8.92 8.77 -0.11
C GLN A 184 -10.19 9.43 0.40
N VAL A 185 -10.44 10.67 0.01
CA VAL A 185 -11.48 11.51 0.62
C VAL A 185 -12.88 11.21 0.06
N ILE A 186 -12.98 11.00 -1.27
CA ILE A 186 -14.28 10.82 -1.94
C ILE A 186 -14.74 9.37 -1.91
N LEU A 187 -13.81 8.39 -1.91
CA LEU A 187 -14.18 6.98 -1.96
C LEU A 187 -13.88 6.27 -0.63
N SER A 188 -12.62 6.20 -0.21
CA SER A 188 -12.23 5.41 0.96
C SER A 188 -12.94 5.86 2.23
N GLU A 189 -12.91 7.15 2.56
CA GLU A 189 -13.52 7.69 3.77
C GLU A 189 -15.04 7.53 3.77
N GLN A 190 -15.69 7.69 2.61
CA GLN A 190 -17.14 7.51 2.49
C GLN A 190 -17.54 6.04 2.67
N PHE A 191 -16.76 5.07 2.14
CA PHE A 191 -17.01 3.66 2.41
C PHE A 191 -16.80 3.31 3.88
N PHE A 192 -15.79 3.87 4.54
CA PHE A 192 -15.59 3.68 5.99
C PHE A 192 -16.68 4.36 6.81
N ALA A 193 -17.22 5.51 6.39
CA ALA A 193 -18.36 6.15 7.04
C ALA A 193 -19.62 5.29 6.94
N LEU A 194 -19.90 4.73 5.76
CA LEU A 194 -21.01 3.80 5.56
C LEU A 194 -20.83 2.53 6.41
N LEU A 195 -19.62 1.98 6.44
CA LEU A 195 -19.27 0.83 7.26
C LEU A 195 -19.48 1.11 8.76
N LYS A 196 -19.10 2.29 9.25
CA LYS A 196 -19.36 2.73 10.63
C LYS A 196 -20.86 2.78 10.96
N THR A 197 -21.68 3.16 9.97
CA THR A 197 -23.15 3.17 10.13
C THR A 197 -23.67 1.73 10.23
N ILE A 198 -23.21 0.81 9.36
CA ILE A 198 -23.60 -0.60 9.39
C ILE A 198 -23.16 -1.27 10.70
N SER A 199 -21.94 -1.01 11.17
CA SER A 199 -21.41 -1.65 12.38
C SER A 199 -22.09 -1.22 13.69
N ARG A 200 -22.91 -0.17 13.66
CA ARG A 200 -23.75 0.26 14.81
C ARG A 200 -25.09 -0.43 14.87
N LEU A 201 -25.49 -1.17 13.82
CA LEU A 201 -26.72 -1.93 13.83
C LEU A 201 -26.59 -3.16 14.74
N PRO A 202 -27.63 -3.48 15.51
CA PRO A 202 -27.60 -4.67 16.35
C PRO A 202 -27.59 -5.94 15.50
N PRO A 203 -27.00 -7.05 15.99
CA PRO A 203 -26.87 -8.30 15.22
C PRO A 203 -28.20 -8.87 14.70
N GLU A 204 -29.30 -8.63 15.40
CA GLU A 204 -30.65 -9.08 15.04
C GLU A 204 -31.15 -8.45 13.73
N ARG A 205 -30.56 -7.32 13.33
CA ARG A 205 -30.86 -6.63 12.07
C ARG A 205 -29.96 -7.04 10.92
N PHE A 206 -29.11 -8.05 11.08
CA PHE A 206 -28.29 -8.50 9.97
C PHE A 206 -29.14 -9.38 9.04
N SER A 207 -29.16 -9.00 7.76
CA SER A 207 -29.67 -9.80 6.66
C SER A 207 -28.51 -10.32 5.81
N ILE A 208 -28.77 -11.30 4.95
CA ILE A 208 -27.78 -11.81 4.00
C ILE A 208 -27.22 -10.66 3.16
N ALA A 209 -28.10 -9.88 2.52
CA ALA A 209 -27.71 -8.77 1.67
C ALA A 209 -26.95 -7.66 2.43
N LEU A 210 -27.33 -7.36 3.68
CA LEU A 210 -26.62 -6.36 4.51
C LEU A 210 -25.20 -6.83 4.84
N SER A 211 -24.99 -8.11 5.15
CA SER A 211 -23.68 -8.69 5.46
C SER A 211 -22.76 -8.68 4.24
N TRP A 212 -23.29 -8.97 3.04
CA TRP A 212 -22.55 -8.83 1.78
C TRP A 212 -22.23 -7.37 1.44
N LEU A 213 -23.15 -6.44 1.68
CA LEU A 213 -22.90 -5.00 1.52
C LEU A 213 -21.80 -4.52 2.46
N CYS A 214 -21.80 -4.98 3.71
CA CYS A 214 -20.77 -4.69 4.69
C CYS A 214 -19.40 -5.17 4.23
N ALA A 215 -19.30 -6.42 3.75
CA ALA A 215 -18.08 -6.98 3.19
C ALA A 215 -17.56 -6.18 1.98
N LEU A 216 -18.46 -5.79 1.07
CA LEU A 216 -18.14 -4.99 -0.10
C LEU A 216 -17.63 -3.61 0.28
N CYS A 217 -18.30 -2.90 1.20
CA CYS A 217 -17.87 -1.59 1.68
C CYS A 217 -16.51 -1.65 2.37
N SER A 218 -16.25 -2.69 3.17
CA SER A 218 -14.95 -2.93 3.81
C SER A 218 -13.84 -3.15 2.77
N ALA A 219 -14.12 -3.98 1.77
CA ALA A 219 -13.19 -4.30 0.70
C ALA A 219 -12.84 -3.05 -0.13
N LEU A 220 -13.86 -2.30 -0.56
CA LEU A 220 -13.68 -1.07 -1.34
C LEU A 220 -12.99 0.02 -0.51
N GLY A 221 -13.39 0.22 0.75
CA GLY A 221 -12.76 1.18 1.66
C GLY A 221 -11.25 0.93 1.80
N LEU A 222 -10.84 -0.30 2.11
CA LEU A 222 -9.42 -0.66 2.22
C LEU A 222 -8.70 -0.55 0.87
N TYR A 223 -9.29 -1.04 -0.21
CA TYR A 223 -8.71 -0.94 -1.55
C TYR A 223 -8.42 0.51 -1.96
N PHE A 224 -9.40 1.41 -1.79
CA PHE A 224 -9.21 2.82 -2.15
C PHE A 224 -8.22 3.52 -1.23
N SER A 225 -8.17 3.19 0.06
CA SER A 225 -7.14 3.71 0.96
C SER A 225 -5.73 3.32 0.50
N LEU A 226 -5.48 2.05 0.25
CA LEU A 226 -4.17 1.57 -0.22
C LEU A 226 -3.82 2.12 -1.62
N SER A 227 -4.81 2.18 -2.53
CA SER A 227 -4.65 2.77 -3.87
C SER A 227 -4.34 4.26 -3.81
N ALA A 228 -4.98 4.99 -2.89
CA ALA A 228 -4.74 6.40 -2.62
C ALA A 228 -3.30 6.64 -2.17
N PHE A 229 -2.83 5.93 -1.15
CA PHE A 229 -1.45 6.04 -0.67
C PHE A 229 -0.43 5.65 -1.73
N SER A 230 -0.71 4.63 -2.55
CA SER A 230 0.13 4.27 -3.70
C SER A 230 0.24 5.42 -4.72
N ASN A 231 -0.88 6.07 -5.05
CA ASN A 231 -0.90 7.20 -5.98
C ASN A 231 -0.24 8.44 -5.39
N ILE A 232 -0.48 8.76 -4.11
CA ILE A 232 0.16 9.88 -3.40
C ILE A 232 1.68 9.68 -3.38
N ALA A 233 2.17 8.51 -2.97
CA ALA A 233 3.60 8.22 -2.94
C ALA A 233 4.25 8.37 -4.32
N ARG A 234 3.63 7.81 -5.36
CA ARG A 234 4.09 7.93 -6.75
C ARG A 234 3.99 9.35 -7.28
N GLY A 235 2.94 10.08 -6.88
CA GLY A 235 2.74 11.48 -7.21
C GLY A 235 3.88 12.34 -6.66
N ILE A 236 4.15 12.24 -5.37
CA ILE A 236 5.27 12.92 -4.71
C ILE A 236 6.59 12.49 -5.35
N GLY A 237 6.81 11.19 -5.54
CA GLY A 237 8.01 10.69 -6.20
C GLY A 237 8.24 11.35 -7.57
N ASN A 238 7.23 11.39 -8.42
CA ASN A 238 7.32 12.03 -9.74
C ASN A 238 7.57 13.54 -9.67
N ILE A 239 7.00 14.26 -8.69
CA ILE A 239 7.28 15.67 -8.44
C ILE A 239 8.77 15.88 -8.16
N PHE A 240 9.41 14.97 -7.41
CA PHE A 240 10.87 14.98 -7.16
C PHE A 240 11.69 14.29 -8.27
N SER A 241 11.08 13.98 -9.41
CA SER A 241 11.70 13.24 -10.53
C SER A 241 12.15 11.82 -10.18
N LEU A 242 11.56 11.22 -9.14
CA LEU A 242 11.82 9.87 -8.66
C LEU A 242 10.62 8.96 -8.97
N LYS A 243 10.84 7.86 -9.68
CA LYS A 243 9.78 6.90 -9.99
C LYS A 243 9.65 5.89 -8.86
N LEU A 244 8.46 5.81 -8.27
CA LEU A 244 8.11 4.76 -7.34
C LEU A 244 7.22 3.70 -8.03
N PRO A 245 7.37 2.41 -7.70
CA PRO A 245 6.53 1.36 -8.24
C PRO A 245 5.08 1.49 -7.76
N ARG A 246 4.15 0.93 -8.54
CA ARG A 246 2.74 0.80 -8.14
C ARG A 246 2.62 -0.34 -7.12
N MET A 247 1.89 -0.11 -6.03
CA MET A 247 1.71 -1.14 -5.00
C MET A 247 0.63 -2.16 -5.38
N LEU A 248 -0.57 -1.68 -5.76
CA LEU A 248 -1.72 -2.51 -6.10
C LEU A 248 -1.98 -2.53 -7.60
N TYR A 249 -2.48 -3.66 -8.11
CA TYR A 249 -2.86 -3.79 -9.51
C TYR A 249 -4.20 -4.51 -9.69
N TYR A 250 -5.31 -3.82 -9.43
CA TYR A 250 -6.68 -4.35 -9.61
C TYR A 250 -6.87 -5.75 -9.00
N PRO A 251 -6.70 -5.93 -7.67
CA PRO A 251 -6.76 -7.25 -7.02
C PRO A 251 -8.11 -7.94 -7.25
N PHE A 252 -9.21 -7.21 -7.30
CA PHE A 252 -10.54 -7.76 -7.55
C PHE A 252 -10.77 -8.32 -8.97
N GLN A 253 -9.79 -8.15 -9.87
CA GLN A 253 -9.80 -8.74 -11.20
C GLN A 253 -8.89 -9.97 -11.31
N ALA A 254 -8.36 -10.47 -10.22
CA ALA A 254 -7.53 -11.64 -10.17
C ALA A 254 -8.33 -12.91 -10.55
N ARG A 255 -7.67 -13.87 -11.20
CA ARG A 255 -8.26 -15.14 -11.65
C ARG A 255 -7.98 -16.31 -10.69
N SER A 256 -7.11 -16.09 -9.70
CA SER A 256 -6.79 -17.06 -8.65
C SER A 256 -6.55 -16.34 -7.32
N ILE A 257 -6.62 -17.07 -6.22
CA ILE A 257 -6.38 -16.52 -4.88
C ILE A 257 -4.92 -16.04 -4.76
N ARG A 258 -3.97 -16.80 -5.29
CA ARG A 258 -2.56 -16.40 -5.31
C ARG A 258 -2.34 -15.10 -6.09
N GLU A 259 -2.95 -14.98 -7.28
CA GLU A 259 -2.88 -13.75 -8.07
C GLU A 259 -3.51 -12.56 -7.31
N TYR A 260 -4.61 -12.78 -6.60
CA TYR A 260 -5.27 -11.78 -5.77
C TYR A 260 -4.33 -11.26 -4.68
N VAL A 261 -3.71 -12.15 -3.90
CA VAL A 261 -2.77 -11.80 -2.84
C VAL A 261 -1.58 -11.03 -3.40
N TYR A 262 -0.99 -11.51 -4.50
CA TYR A 262 0.10 -10.80 -5.17
C TYR A 262 -0.27 -9.37 -5.57
N ARG A 263 -1.45 -9.18 -6.16
CA ARG A 263 -1.92 -7.89 -6.63
C ARG A 263 -2.27 -6.91 -5.51
N LEU A 264 -2.40 -7.37 -4.25
CA LEU A 264 -2.60 -6.51 -3.08
C LEU A 264 -1.36 -5.67 -2.74
N ASN A 265 -0.16 -6.23 -2.89
CA ASN A 265 1.10 -5.48 -2.70
C ASN A 265 2.27 -6.14 -3.45
N MET A 266 2.33 -5.88 -4.76
CA MET A 266 3.34 -6.47 -5.63
C MET A 266 4.79 -6.19 -5.18
N PRO A 267 5.20 -4.94 -4.85
CA PRO A 267 6.59 -4.67 -4.49
C PRO A 267 7.03 -5.38 -3.20
N LEU A 268 6.12 -5.54 -2.24
CA LEU A 268 6.41 -6.24 -0.99
C LEU A 268 6.67 -7.72 -1.25
N GLU A 269 5.79 -8.38 -2.01
CA GLU A 269 5.94 -9.79 -2.34
C GLU A 269 7.18 -10.03 -3.22
N ASP A 270 7.46 -9.15 -4.19
CA ASP A 270 8.67 -9.23 -5.02
C ASP A 270 9.94 -9.12 -4.18
N THR A 271 9.97 -8.21 -3.21
CA THR A 271 11.11 -8.02 -2.29
C THR A 271 11.32 -9.25 -1.42
N ILE A 272 10.27 -9.75 -0.77
CA ILE A 272 10.37 -10.92 0.10
C ILE A 272 10.78 -12.16 -0.69
N PHE A 273 10.19 -12.36 -1.88
CA PHE A 273 10.55 -13.47 -2.76
C PHE A 273 12.03 -13.43 -3.17
N GLY A 274 12.53 -12.26 -3.61
CA GLY A 274 13.93 -12.06 -3.97
C GLY A 274 14.90 -12.25 -2.80
N LEU A 275 14.48 -11.89 -1.59
CA LEU A 275 15.26 -12.13 -0.37
C LEU A 275 15.37 -13.62 -0.03
N VAL A 276 14.26 -14.37 -0.14
CA VAL A 276 14.19 -15.78 0.27
C VAL A 276 14.67 -16.71 -0.85
N PHE A 277 14.30 -16.44 -2.10
CA PHE A 277 14.56 -17.30 -3.27
C PHE A 277 15.24 -16.55 -4.41
N PRO A 278 16.47 -16.06 -4.25
CA PRO A 278 17.14 -15.16 -5.20
C PRO A 278 17.39 -15.74 -6.60
N THR A 279 17.50 -17.06 -6.72
CA THR A 279 17.79 -17.76 -7.99
C THR A 279 16.53 -18.35 -8.65
N SER A 280 15.36 -18.16 -8.05
CA SER A 280 14.13 -18.78 -8.52
C SER A 280 13.32 -17.82 -9.38
N ASP A 281 12.72 -18.32 -10.45
CA ASP A 281 11.74 -17.56 -11.22
C ASP A 281 10.41 -17.55 -10.45
N ARG A 282 10.03 -16.39 -10.01
CA ARG A 282 8.75 -16.16 -9.32
C ARG A 282 7.53 -16.47 -10.22
N ARG A 283 7.67 -16.33 -11.53
CA ARG A 283 6.60 -16.63 -12.49
C ARG A 283 6.36 -18.13 -12.63
N ALA A 284 7.34 -18.95 -12.27
CA ALA A 284 7.15 -20.38 -12.14
C ALA A 284 6.12 -20.63 -11.02
N ASN A 285 4.94 -21.04 -11.33
CA ASN A 285 3.81 -21.29 -10.41
C ASN A 285 4.11 -22.51 -9.49
N ASP A 286 5.24 -22.46 -8.79
CA ASP A 286 5.81 -23.51 -7.96
C ASP A 286 5.47 -23.34 -6.47
N GLY A 287 5.82 -24.34 -5.65
CA GLY A 287 5.55 -24.31 -4.20
C GLY A 287 6.24 -23.17 -3.46
N ARG A 288 7.36 -22.62 -3.99
CA ARG A 288 8.09 -21.51 -3.38
C ARG A 288 7.27 -20.22 -3.45
N ALA A 289 6.65 -19.97 -4.60
CA ALA A 289 5.79 -18.82 -4.80
C ALA A 289 4.52 -18.92 -3.93
N TYR A 290 3.93 -20.10 -3.80
CA TYR A 290 2.82 -20.32 -2.88
C TYR A 290 3.21 -20.16 -1.42
N LEU A 291 4.41 -20.58 -1.02
CA LEU A 291 4.92 -20.37 0.33
C LEU A 291 4.99 -18.88 0.69
N ILE A 292 5.53 -18.06 -0.18
CA ILE A 292 5.57 -16.60 0.04
C ILE A 292 4.15 -16.03 0.05
N SER A 293 3.31 -16.39 -0.92
CA SER A 293 1.92 -15.92 -0.99
C SER A 293 1.07 -16.37 0.22
N PHE A 294 1.44 -17.47 0.90
CA PHE A 294 0.79 -17.91 2.14
C PHE A 294 1.10 -16.96 3.30
N PHE A 295 2.35 -16.53 3.47
CA PHE A 295 2.73 -15.63 4.56
C PHE A 295 2.43 -14.15 4.27
N MET A 296 2.27 -13.78 3.00
CA MET A 296 2.04 -12.39 2.60
C MET A 296 0.81 -11.74 3.23
N PRO A 297 -0.39 -12.36 3.26
CA PRO A 297 -1.56 -11.72 3.86
C PRO A 297 -1.42 -11.50 5.36
N LEU A 298 -0.75 -12.41 6.07
CA LEU A 298 -0.44 -12.24 7.50
C LEU A 298 0.51 -11.05 7.73
N THR A 299 1.57 -10.98 6.94
CA THR A 299 2.53 -9.88 7.00
C THR A 299 1.86 -8.54 6.67
N LEU A 300 1.03 -8.52 5.63
CA LEU A 300 0.29 -7.33 5.21
C LEU A 300 -0.75 -6.91 6.25
N GLY A 301 -1.46 -7.86 6.85
CA GLY A 301 -2.43 -7.60 7.92
C GLY A 301 -1.76 -6.95 9.13
N LEU A 302 -0.66 -7.52 9.62
CA LEU A 302 0.14 -6.97 10.72
C LEU A 302 0.71 -5.58 10.39
N TRP A 303 1.11 -5.36 9.15
CA TRP A 303 1.61 -4.06 8.70
C TRP A 303 0.52 -2.99 8.65
N LEU A 304 -0.67 -3.32 8.16
CA LEU A 304 -1.79 -2.38 8.05
C LEU A 304 -2.34 -2.00 9.43
N SER A 305 -2.53 -2.99 10.29
CA SER A 305 -2.94 -2.79 11.68
C SER A 305 -2.62 -4.05 12.49
N PRO A 306 -1.77 -3.97 13.51
CA PRO A 306 -1.48 -5.11 14.38
C PRO A 306 -2.63 -5.38 15.37
N SER A 307 -3.83 -5.58 14.84
CA SER A 307 -5.04 -5.92 15.56
C SER A 307 -5.48 -7.34 15.24
N GLY A 308 -6.20 -7.97 16.18
CA GLY A 308 -6.74 -9.31 15.96
C GLY A 308 -7.62 -9.43 14.72
N GLY A 309 -8.31 -8.34 14.33
CA GLY A 309 -9.13 -8.32 13.11
C GLY A 309 -8.31 -8.46 11.83
N PHE A 310 -7.23 -7.72 11.71
CA PHE A 310 -6.34 -7.80 10.54
C PHE A 310 -5.53 -9.11 10.51
N LEU A 311 -5.21 -9.68 11.68
CA LEU A 311 -4.64 -11.03 11.74
C LEU A 311 -5.61 -12.10 11.24
N LEU A 312 -6.88 -12.02 11.63
CA LEU A 312 -7.93 -12.93 11.12
C LEU A 312 -8.15 -12.76 9.62
N TRP A 313 -8.16 -11.52 9.12
CA TRP A 313 -8.22 -11.22 7.69
C TRP A 313 -7.06 -11.88 6.93
N GLY A 314 -5.82 -11.66 7.40
CA GLY A 314 -4.64 -12.27 6.81
C GLY A 314 -4.65 -13.79 6.90
N GLY A 315 -5.03 -14.36 8.05
CA GLY A 315 -5.16 -15.79 8.27
C GLY A 315 -6.16 -16.47 7.34
N TYR A 316 -7.34 -15.87 7.16
CA TYR A 316 -8.33 -16.35 6.20
C TYR A 316 -7.77 -16.39 4.77
N LEU A 317 -7.14 -15.31 4.32
CA LEU A 317 -6.52 -15.27 2.99
C LEU A 317 -5.37 -16.29 2.85
N SER A 318 -4.58 -16.49 3.90
CA SER A 318 -3.53 -17.52 3.92
C SER A 318 -4.12 -18.94 3.80
N CYS A 319 -5.22 -19.23 4.50
CA CYS A 319 -5.94 -20.49 4.34
C CYS A 319 -6.49 -20.66 2.91
N LEU A 320 -7.00 -19.59 2.30
CA LEU A 320 -7.42 -19.62 0.90
C LEU A 320 -6.26 -19.88 -0.08
N VAL A 321 -5.08 -19.30 0.16
CA VAL A 321 -3.88 -19.59 -0.65
C VAL A 321 -3.49 -21.06 -0.53
N LEU A 322 -3.56 -21.63 0.67
CA LEU A 322 -3.30 -23.06 0.88
C LEU A 322 -4.34 -23.92 0.15
N LEU A 323 -5.61 -23.56 0.22
CA LEU A 323 -6.68 -24.22 -0.53
C LEU A 323 -6.47 -24.12 -2.05
N ASP A 324 -6.05 -22.96 -2.54
CA ASP A 324 -5.72 -22.76 -3.94
C ASP A 324 -4.57 -23.70 -4.38
N TRP A 325 -3.54 -23.82 -3.56
CA TRP A 325 -2.42 -24.70 -3.84
C TRP A 325 -2.78 -26.19 -3.79
N LEU A 326 -3.54 -26.61 -2.82
CA LEU A 326 -3.86 -28.05 -2.62
C LEU A 326 -4.96 -28.55 -3.54
N VAL A 327 -5.96 -27.72 -3.84
CA VAL A 327 -7.21 -28.14 -4.50
C VAL A 327 -7.49 -27.32 -5.75
N LEU A 328 -7.67 -26.00 -5.62
CA LEU A 328 -8.28 -25.19 -6.70
C LEU A 328 -7.45 -25.16 -7.97
N ARG A 329 -6.12 -25.14 -7.87
CA ARG A 329 -5.23 -25.14 -9.04
C ARG A 329 -5.34 -26.43 -9.91
N HIS A 330 -5.87 -27.51 -9.35
CA HIS A 330 -6.02 -28.80 -10.03
C HIS A 330 -7.42 -28.96 -10.66
N LEU A 331 -8.37 -28.08 -10.31
CA LEU A 331 -9.70 -28.09 -10.89
C LEU A 331 -9.68 -27.46 -12.28
N PRO A 332 -10.49 -27.94 -13.22
CA PRO A 332 -10.71 -27.24 -14.48
C PRO A 332 -11.39 -25.89 -14.19
N VAL A 333 -10.57 -24.84 -14.12
CA VAL A 333 -11.08 -23.50 -13.81
C VAL A 333 -11.90 -22.98 -14.99
N PRO A 334 -13.11 -22.49 -14.77
CA PRO A 334 -13.87 -21.80 -15.82
C PRO A 334 -13.05 -20.62 -16.32
N LEU A 335 -12.79 -20.60 -17.62
CA LEU A 335 -11.93 -19.62 -18.28
C LEU A 335 -12.46 -18.19 -18.12
N GLY A 336 -11.58 -17.26 -17.75
CA GLY A 336 -11.78 -15.83 -17.91
C GLY A 336 -12.60 -15.13 -16.83
N PHE A 337 -13.83 -14.71 -17.14
CA PHE A 337 -14.63 -13.85 -16.28
C PHE A 337 -15.19 -14.56 -15.04
N ALA A 338 -15.61 -15.81 -15.18
CA ALA A 338 -16.14 -16.61 -14.06
C ALA A 338 -15.10 -16.84 -12.96
N ALA A 339 -13.83 -17.09 -13.32
CA ALA A 339 -12.74 -17.21 -12.35
C ALA A 339 -12.53 -15.93 -11.53
N ARG A 340 -12.66 -14.76 -12.16
CA ARG A 340 -12.55 -13.46 -11.46
C ARG A 340 -13.68 -13.27 -10.46
N ILE A 341 -14.93 -13.57 -10.86
CA ILE A 341 -16.09 -13.49 -9.96
C ILE A 341 -15.92 -14.46 -8.80
N ALA A 342 -15.54 -15.70 -9.05
CA ALA A 342 -15.33 -16.71 -8.00
C ALA A 342 -14.25 -16.25 -7.00
N THR A 343 -13.10 -15.80 -7.50
CA THR A 343 -12.02 -15.26 -6.64
C THR A 343 -12.51 -14.08 -5.81
N PHE A 344 -13.21 -13.13 -6.41
CA PHE A 344 -13.77 -11.97 -5.71
C PHE A 344 -14.75 -12.38 -4.61
N VAL A 345 -15.74 -13.23 -4.94
CA VAL A 345 -16.76 -13.68 -3.99
C VAL A 345 -16.14 -14.44 -2.81
N ILE A 346 -15.19 -15.35 -3.07
CA ILE A 346 -14.54 -16.14 -2.03
C ILE A 346 -13.66 -15.27 -1.11
N THR A 347 -13.06 -14.19 -1.63
CA THR A 347 -12.22 -13.29 -0.82
C THR A 347 -13.00 -12.28 -0.01
N LEU A 348 -14.24 -11.92 -0.38
CA LEU A 348 -15.05 -10.90 0.30
C LEU A 348 -15.30 -11.17 1.80
N PRO A 349 -15.62 -12.40 2.26
CA PRO A 349 -15.85 -12.67 3.69
C PRO A 349 -14.65 -12.30 4.59
N SER A 350 -13.42 -12.34 4.05
CA SER A 350 -12.23 -11.93 4.79
C SER A 350 -12.32 -10.50 5.33
N TYR A 351 -12.94 -9.60 4.58
CA TYR A 351 -13.04 -8.19 4.94
C TYR A 351 -13.98 -7.90 6.11
N VAL A 352 -14.91 -8.81 6.40
CA VAL A 352 -15.74 -8.76 7.61
C VAL A 352 -14.90 -9.04 8.86
N LEU A 353 -13.88 -9.91 8.74
CA LEU A 353 -13.01 -10.27 9.85
C LEU A 353 -12.17 -9.10 10.37
N MET A 354 -11.85 -8.10 9.54
CA MET A 354 -11.06 -6.93 9.96
C MET A 354 -11.87 -5.85 10.68
N LEU A 355 -13.20 -5.98 10.75
CA LEU A 355 -14.06 -4.95 11.36
C LEU A 355 -13.74 -4.73 12.84
N PRO A 356 -13.83 -3.48 13.34
CA PRO A 356 -13.62 -3.16 14.75
C PRO A 356 -14.87 -3.49 15.60
N THR A 357 -15.36 -4.74 15.50
CA THR A 357 -16.51 -5.26 16.23
C THR A 357 -16.12 -6.49 17.04
N THR A 358 -17.04 -7.01 17.87
CA THR A 358 -16.78 -8.24 18.62
C THR A 358 -16.56 -9.43 17.69
N LEU A 359 -15.81 -10.40 18.13
CA LEU A 359 -15.55 -11.62 17.36
C LEU A 359 -16.86 -12.35 17.02
N GLY A 360 -17.79 -12.41 17.97
CA GLY A 360 -19.12 -13.01 17.77
C GLY A 360 -19.90 -12.30 16.64
N SER A 361 -19.90 -10.97 16.60
CA SER A 361 -20.57 -10.22 15.53
C SER A 361 -19.95 -10.48 14.15
N ARG A 362 -18.63 -10.62 14.06
CA ARG A 362 -17.95 -10.95 12.80
C ARG A 362 -18.37 -12.32 12.28
N PHE A 363 -18.37 -13.34 13.16
CA PHE A 363 -18.81 -14.68 12.78
C PHE A 363 -20.30 -14.75 12.48
N ALA A 364 -21.14 -14.00 13.20
CA ALA A 364 -22.57 -13.88 12.90
C ALA A 364 -22.81 -13.28 11.50
N MET A 365 -22.05 -12.22 11.13
CA MET A 365 -22.11 -11.66 9.77
C MET A 365 -21.69 -12.68 8.71
N ILE A 366 -20.61 -13.43 8.93
CA ILE A 366 -20.16 -14.47 7.98
C ILE A 366 -21.20 -15.59 7.89
N ALA A 367 -21.77 -16.03 9.00
CA ALA A 367 -22.86 -17.02 9.03
C ALA A 367 -24.07 -16.50 8.23
N ALA A 368 -24.46 -15.23 8.43
CA ALA A 368 -25.52 -14.60 7.65
C ALA A 368 -25.19 -14.56 6.15
N MET A 369 -23.95 -14.20 5.74
CA MET A 369 -23.52 -14.24 4.33
C MET A 369 -23.71 -15.60 3.68
N LEU A 370 -23.54 -16.68 4.46
CA LEU A 370 -23.71 -18.07 4.02
C LEU A 370 -25.16 -18.56 4.13
N GLY A 371 -26.09 -17.70 4.56
CA GLY A 371 -27.49 -18.09 4.77
C GLY A 371 -27.72 -18.97 6.00
N LEU A 372 -26.75 -19.03 6.92
CA LEU A 372 -26.85 -19.79 8.17
C LEU A 372 -27.58 -18.93 9.24
N GLY A 373 -28.39 -19.56 10.09
CA GLY A 373 -28.99 -18.89 11.25
C GLY A 373 -30.28 -18.10 10.99
N HIS A 374 -31.08 -18.46 9.98
CA HIS A 374 -32.41 -17.86 9.67
C HIS A 374 -32.39 -16.35 9.35
N ALA A 375 -31.24 -15.81 8.93
CA ALA A 375 -31.15 -14.41 8.51
C ALA A 375 -32.05 -14.16 7.29
N PRO A 376 -32.89 -13.08 7.26
CA PRO A 376 -33.69 -12.77 6.10
C PRO A 376 -32.80 -12.35 4.92
N LEU A 377 -33.28 -12.59 3.69
CA LEU A 377 -32.51 -12.24 2.49
C LEU A 377 -32.28 -10.71 2.41
N PHE A 378 -33.34 -9.93 2.64
CA PHE A 378 -33.34 -8.48 2.65
C PHE A 378 -34.05 -7.96 3.91
N ASN A 379 -33.72 -6.72 4.27
CA ASN A 379 -34.41 -5.94 5.29
C ASN A 379 -34.47 -4.47 4.89
N ASP A 380 -35.28 -3.67 5.55
CA ASP A 380 -35.43 -2.23 5.27
C ASP A 380 -34.10 -1.48 5.40
N ALA A 381 -33.23 -1.91 6.31
CA ALA A 381 -31.93 -1.27 6.51
C ALA A 381 -31.03 -1.40 5.28
N VAL A 382 -30.95 -2.58 4.66
CA VAL A 382 -30.10 -2.73 3.46
C VAL A 382 -30.68 -1.99 2.27
N ILE A 383 -32.01 -1.99 2.10
CA ILE A 383 -32.68 -1.26 1.00
C ILE A 383 -32.38 0.24 1.14
N TYR A 384 -32.54 0.79 2.34
CA TYR A 384 -32.25 2.20 2.61
C TYR A 384 -30.76 2.53 2.38
N LEU A 385 -29.85 1.77 2.97
CA LEU A 385 -28.40 2.03 2.86
C LEU A 385 -27.90 1.88 1.43
N PHE A 386 -28.38 0.88 0.70
CA PHE A 386 -28.01 0.67 -0.69
C PHE A 386 -28.55 1.79 -1.59
N SER A 387 -29.84 2.15 -1.49
CA SER A 387 -30.45 3.19 -2.31
C SER A 387 -29.83 4.57 -2.03
N SER A 388 -29.62 4.91 -0.77
CA SER A 388 -29.01 6.20 -0.36
C SER A 388 -27.54 6.34 -0.79
N ASN A 389 -26.81 5.23 -0.94
CA ASN A 389 -25.40 5.23 -1.31
C ASN A 389 -25.13 4.57 -2.68
N PHE A 390 -26.17 4.42 -3.51
CA PHE A 390 -26.08 3.72 -4.79
C PHE A 390 -24.98 4.29 -5.70
N ILE A 391 -24.91 5.62 -5.83
CA ILE A 391 -23.89 6.29 -6.65
C ILE A 391 -22.48 6.00 -6.15
N LEU A 392 -22.26 6.07 -4.83
CA LEU A 392 -20.97 5.76 -4.22
C LEU A 392 -20.55 4.31 -4.50
N ILE A 393 -21.47 3.36 -4.32
CA ILE A 393 -21.22 1.93 -4.53
C ILE A 393 -20.91 1.68 -6.01
N LEU A 394 -21.73 2.23 -6.92
CA LEU A 394 -21.53 2.09 -8.36
C LEU A 394 -20.18 2.65 -8.81
N LEU A 395 -19.84 3.88 -8.39
CA LEU A 395 -18.55 4.51 -8.67
C LEU A 395 -17.40 3.69 -8.09
N GLY A 396 -17.53 3.18 -6.87
CA GLY A 396 -16.53 2.33 -6.25
C GLY A 396 -16.28 1.05 -7.03
N VAL A 397 -17.33 0.34 -7.44
CA VAL A 397 -17.21 -0.90 -8.24
C VAL A 397 -16.59 -0.62 -9.61
N LEU A 398 -16.98 0.47 -10.27
CA LEU A 398 -16.38 0.85 -11.55
C LEU A 398 -14.90 1.26 -11.39
N ALA A 399 -14.58 2.06 -10.37
CA ALA A 399 -13.24 2.57 -10.15
C ALA A 399 -12.24 1.51 -9.60
N CYS A 400 -12.71 0.42 -9.00
CA CYS A 400 -11.85 -0.70 -8.64
C CYS A 400 -11.52 -1.64 -9.81
N SER A 401 -12.10 -1.39 -10.98
CA SER A 401 -11.83 -2.10 -12.23
C SER A 401 -10.85 -1.31 -13.13
N ASN A 402 -10.31 -1.97 -14.16
CA ASN A 402 -9.42 -1.32 -15.13
C ASN A 402 -10.17 -0.58 -16.26
N ILE A 403 -11.49 -0.40 -16.13
CA ILE A 403 -12.33 0.21 -17.17
C ILE A 403 -11.86 1.64 -17.49
N PHE A 404 -11.60 2.44 -16.46
CA PHE A 404 -11.11 3.81 -16.66
C PHE A 404 -9.73 3.88 -17.33
N ASP A 405 -8.80 2.95 -16.98
CA ASP A 405 -7.50 2.85 -17.64
C ASP A 405 -7.65 2.44 -19.12
N LEU A 406 -8.59 1.54 -19.44
CA LEU A 406 -8.85 1.10 -20.81
C LEU A 406 -9.49 2.21 -21.65
N LEU A 407 -10.53 2.87 -21.13
CA LEU A 407 -11.17 3.99 -21.78
C LEU A 407 -10.19 5.15 -21.99
N GLY A 408 -9.39 5.47 -20.97
CA GLY A 408 -8.37 6.50 -21.06
C GLY A 408 -7.36 6.23 -22.18
N ARG A 409 -6.82 5.03 -22.26
CA ARG A 409 -5.87 4.66 -23.33
C ARG A 409 -6.52 4.69 -24.72
N ALA A 410 -7.75 4.20 -24.84
CA ALA A 410 -8.48 4.23 -26.11
C ALA A 410 -8.74 5.67 -26.57
N THR A 411 -9.15 6.55 -25.67
CA THR A 411 -9.38 7.96 -25.99
C THR A 411 -8.08 8.70 -26.30
N GLU A 412 -7.00 8.43 -25.56
CA GLU A 412 -5.67 9.01 -25.80
C GLU A 412 -5.14 8.63 -27.19
N GLN A 413 -5.34 7.38 -27.61
CA GLN A 413 -4.90 6.90 -28.92
C GLN A 413 -5.71 7.48 -30.08
N GLN A 414 -7.04 7.58 -29.92
CA GLN A 414 -7.94 8.06 -30.97
C GLN A 414 -8.00 9.60 -31.05
N PHE A 415 -8.03 10.27 -29.91
CA PHE A 415 -8.25 11.70 -29.79
C PHE A 415 -7.26 12.36 -28.79
N PRO A 416 -5.96 12.41 -29.06
CA PRO A 416 -4.94 12.84 -28.10
C PRO A 416 -5.13 14.27 -27.57
N ARG A 417 -5.59 15.21 -28.40
CA ARG A 417 -5.85 16.59 -27.97
C ARG A 417 -7.06 16.69 -27.04
N LEU A 418 -8.18 16.01 -27.38
CA LEU A 418 -9.37 15.95 -26.55
C LEU A 418 -9.08 15.26 -25.22
N TRP A 419 -8.29 14.19 -25.26
CA TRP A 419 -7.86 13.48 -24.06
C TRP A 419 -7.04 14.38 -23.14
N TRP A 420 -6.09 15.14 -23.69
CA TRP A 420 -5.26 16.03 -22.89
C TRP A 420 -6.08 17.12 -22.18
N VAL A 421 -6.97 17.80 -22.91
CA VAL A 421 -7.86 18.83 -22.35
C VAL A 421 -8.86 18.22 -21.36
N GLY A 422 -9.54 17.17 -21.74
CA GLY A 422 -10.56 16.50 -20.91
C GLY A 422 -9.95 15.93 -19.62
N SER A 423 -8.79 15.28 -19.70
CA SER A 423 -8.07 14.77 -18.54
C SER A 423 -7.64 15.90 -17.59
N SER A 424 -7.14 17.01 -18.13
CA SER A 424 -6.74 18.16 -17.31
C SER A 424 -7.93 18.79 -16.60
N LEU A 425 -9.06 18.96 -17.27
CA LEU A 425 -10.30 19.48 -16.67
C LEU A 425 -10.85 18.51 -15.62
N ALA A 426 -10.83 17.20 -15.88
CA ALA A 426 -11.25 16.20 -14.91
C ALA A 426 -10.39 16.22 -13.64
N HIS A 427 -9.07 16.34 -13.76
CA HIS A 427 -8.19 16.46 -12.59
C HIS A 427 -8.41 17.77 -11.83
N LEU A 428 -8.69 18.88 -12.54
CA LEU A 428 -9.03 20.15 -11.88
C LEU A 428 -10.35 20.02 -11.11
N ALA A 429 -11.38 19.42 -11.71
CA ALA A 429 -12.65 19.16 -11.02
C ALA A 429 -12.46 18.24 -9.81
N LEU A 430 -11.68 17.16 -9.94
CA LEU A 430 -11.36 16.27 -8.82
C LEU A 430 -10.60 17.02 -7.70
N MET A 431 -9.70 17.91 -8.04
CA MET A 431 -8.97 18.72 -7.05
C MET A 431 -9.94 19.64 -6.28
N VAL A 432 -10.85 20.33 -6.97
CA VAL A 432 -11.85 21.20 -6.33
C VAL A 432 -12.77 20.39 -5.41
N VAL A 433 -13.28 19.25 -5.87
CA VAL A 433 -14.15 18.40 -5.05
C VAL A 433 -13.39 17.84 -3.86
N ALA A 434 -12.18 17.31 -4.05
CA ALA A 434 -11.39 16.74 -2.97
C ALA A 434 -11.01 17.79 -1.91
N THR A 435 -10.62 19.00 -2.32
CA THR A 435 -10.33 20.10 -1.39
C THR A 435 -11.57 20.57 -0.63
N SER A 436 -12.75 20.58 -1.26
CA SER A 436 -14.02 20.89 -0.58
C SER A 436 -14.34 19.89 0.52
N PHE A 437 -14.15 18.59 0.26
CA PHE A 437 -14.30 17.55 1.30
C PHE A 437 -13.28 17.70 2.42
N LEU A 438 -12.02 18.01 2.11
CA LEU A 438 -10.99 18.25 3.13
C LEU A 438 -11.33 19.43 4.03
N LEU A 439 -11.83 20.52 3.45
CA LEU A 439 -12.27 21.70 4.21
C LEU A 439 -13.50 21.40 5.08
N TRP A 440 -14.41 20.56 4.60
CA TRP A 440 -15.58 20.12 5.37
C TRP A 440 -15.19 19.29 6.60
N ASN A 441 -14.20 18.40 6.46
CA ASN A 441 -13.73 17.54 7.55
C ASN A 441 -12.87 18.27 8.60
N VAL A 442 -12.39 19.50 8.33
CA VAL A 442 -11.65 20.35 9.28
C VAL A 442 -12.58 21.11 10.23
N ARG A 443 -13.87 21.23 9.90
CA ARG A 443 -14.90 21.82 10.78
C ARG A 443 -15.51 20.77 11.71
#